data_4d41907872f7f4f545e735e1f0e6f4bb
#
_entry.id   4d41907872f7f4f545e735e1f0e6f4bb
#
_cell.length_a   1.000
_cell.length_b   1.000
_cell.length_c   1.000
_cell.angle_alpha   90.00
_cell.angle_beta   90.00
_cell.angle_gamma   90.00
#
_symmetry.space_group_name_H-M   'P 1'
#
loop_
_entity.id
_entity.type
_entity.pdbx_description
1 polymer ?
#
loop_
_entity_poly.entity_id
_entity_poly.type
_entity_poly.pdbx_seq_one_letter_code
_entity_poly.pdbx_strand_id
1 'polypeptide(L)'
;MGTVLPFPSAARGGLQTGFSRGELNRIVDLYGRMVAAGLWKDYAIELRPDAAAFWAFRRTAERPEYRIEKRPGARHGPWALIGEAGQVLRRGHELGPILAPVERRLMKVVAG
;
A
#
# COMPACT_ATOMS: atom_id res chain seq x y z
N MET A 1 -10.20 -9.36 -6.82
CA MET A 1 -10.80 -9.25 -5.65
C MET A 1 -9.86 -8.98 -4.53
N GLY A 2 -10.07 -7.99 -3.80
CA GLY A 2 -9.18 -7.68 -2.71
C GLY A 2 -9.37 -8.65 -1.56
N THR A 3 -8.33 -8.89 -0.86
CA THR A 3 -8.39 -9.75 0.28
C THR A 3 -8.03 -8.97 1.51
N VAL A 4 -8.93 -8.95 2.44
CA VAL A 4 -8.67 -8.27 3.67
C VAL A 4 -8.67 -9.30 4.77
N LEU A 5 -7.58 -9.34 5.48
CA LEU A 5 -7.46 -10.29 6.54
C LEU A 5 -8.30 -9.91 7.73
N PRO A 6 -8.85 -10.85 8.37
CA PRO A 6 -9.68 -10.55 9.50
C PRO A 6 -8.88 -10.01 10.64
N PHE A 7 -9.52 -9.21 11.39
CA PHE A 7 -8.84 -8.64 12.38
C PHE A 7 -8.88 -9.23 13.65
N PRO A 8 -9.76 -9.98 14.01
CA PRO A 8 -9.85 -10.45 15.33
C PRO A 8 -8.64 -11.04 15.86
N SER A 9 -8.02 -11.68 14.98
CA SER A 9 -6.88 -12.34 15.40
C SER A 9 -5.91 -11.41 15.89
N ALA A 10 -6.12 -10.27 15.57
CA ALA A 10 -5.15 -9.38 15.91
C ALA A 10 -5.13 -9.20 17.34
N ALA A 11 -6.13 -9.49 17.85
CA ALA A 11 -6.15 -9.26 19.20
C ALA A 11 -5.07 -10.02 19.84
N ARG A 12 -4.66 -11.02 19.23
CA ARG A 12 -3.71 -11.73 19.76
C ARG A 12 -2.54 -11.09 19.73
N GLY A 13 -2.66 -10.18 19.81
CA GLY A 13 -1.65 -9.84 20.06
C GLY A 13 -0.71 -9.05 19.65
N GLY A 14 -0.96 -8.34 19.04
CA GLY A 14 0.00 -7.62 18.62
C GLY A 14 1.13 -8.33 18.07
N LEU A 15 0.89 -9.46 17.69
CA LEU A 15 1.92 -10.23 17.10
C LEU A 15 2.12 -9.89 15.66
N GLN A 16 1.26 -9.07 15.09
CA GLN A 16 1.40 -8.67 13.70
C GLN A 16 1.48 -7.17 13.57
N THR A 17 2.23 -6.71 12.60
CA THR A 17 2.23 -5.31 12.23
C THR A 17 1.00 -5.06 11.38
N GLY A 18 0.37 -3.94 11.58
CA GLY A 18 -0.79 -3.56 10.81
C GLY A 18 -0.73 -2.09 10.47
N PHE A 19 -1.68 -1.65 9.67
CA PHE A 19 -1.85 -0.25 9.37
C PHE A 19 -2.80 0.35 10.41
N SER A 20 -2.53 1.57 10.83
CA SER A 20 -3.49 2.27 11.67
C SER A 20 -4.70 2.61 10.82
N ARG A 21 -5.79 2.99 11.47
CA ARG A 21 -6.99 3.34 10.73
C ARG A 21 -6.72 4.52 9.78
N GLY A 22 -6.03 5.54 10.24
CA GLY A 22 -5.72 6.68 9.40
C GLY A 22 -4.83 6.32 8.23
N GLU A 23 -3.85 5.46 8.47
CA GLU A 23 -2.97 5.00 7.41
C GLU A 23 -3.75 4.22 6.36
N LEU A 24 -4.56 3.29 6.79
CA LEU A 24 -5.31 2.47 5.86
C LEU A 24 -6.32 3.32 5.09
N ASN A 25 -6.99 4.24 5.77
CA ASN A 25 -7.94 5.12 5.10
C ASN A 25 -7.27 5.91 3.99
N ARG A 26 -6.06 6.39 4.24
CA ARG A 26 -5.36 7.16 3.23
C ARG A 26 -4.97 6.31 2.04
N ILE A 27 -4.50 5.10 2.30
CA ILE A 27 -4.10 4.18 1.22
C ILE A 27 -5.34 3.77 0.41
N VAL A 28 -6.43 3.44 1.09
CA VAL A 28 -7.64 3.00 0.42
C VAL A 28 -8.29 4.15 -0.36
N ASP A 29 -8.19 5.36 0.13
CA ASP A 29 -8.69 6.51 -0.60
C ASP A 29 -7.93 6.67 -1.92
N LEU A 30 -6.62 6.55 -1.89
CA LEU A 30 -5.83 6.61 -3.11
C LEU A 30 -6.19 5.45 -4.03
N TYR A 31 -6.36 4.26 -3.48
CA TYR A 31 -6.74 3.09 -4.26
C TYR A 31 -8.06 3.37 -5.00
N GLY A 32 -9.05 3.91 -4.31
CA GLY A 32 -10.35 4.20 -4.93
C GLY A 32 -10.23 5.18 -6.07
N ARG A 33 -9.39 6.20 -5.90
CA ARG A 33 -9.19 7.18 -6.96
C ARG A 33 -8.46 6.54 -8.15
N MET A 34 -7.52 5.65 -7.91
CA MET A 34 -6.82 4.96 -8.98
C MET A 34 -7.75 4.00 -9.72
N VAL A 35 -8.69 3.36 -9.01
CA VAL A 35 -9.68 2.52 -9.63
C VAL A 35 -10.61 3.36 -10.50
N ALA A 36 -11.06 4.50 -9.98
CA ALA A 36 -11.95 5.38 -10.73
C ALA A 36 -11.28 5.89 -12.01
N ALA A 37 -9.97 6.04 -12.00
CA ALA A 37 -9.23 6.47 -13.17
C ALA A 37 -8.88 5.30 -14.11
N GLY A 38 -9.29 4.09 -13.77
CA GLY A 38 -9.03 2.94 -14.61
C GLY A 38 -7.63 2.38 -14.51
N LEU A 39 -6.87 2.80 -13.50
CA LEU A 39 -5.48 2.40 -13.39
C LEU A 39 -5.27 1.15 -12.56
N TRP A 40 -6.09 0.91 -11.58
CA TRP A 40 -5.99 -0.27 -10.72
C TRP A 40 -7.31 -1.04 -10.71
N LYS A 41 -7.24 -2.35 -10.49
CA LYS A 41 -8.41 -3.18 -10.44
C LYS A 41 -8.54 -4.04 -9.21
N ASP A 42 -7.46 -4.29 -8.51
CA ASP A 42 -7.49 -5.21 -7.37
C ASP A 42 -6.42 -4.85 -6.36
N TYR A 43 -6.57 -5.36 -5.17
CA TYR A 43 -5.58 -5.14 -4.11
C TYR A 43 -5.51 -6.37 -3.21
N ALA A 44 -4.45 -6.43 -2.43
CA ALA A 44 -4.32 -7.44 -1.38
C ALA A 44 -3.62 -6.79 -0.19
N ILE A 45 -3.89 -7.28 0.99
CA ILE A 45 -3.23 -6.83 2.20
C ILE A 45 -2.57 -8.01 2.86
N GLU A 46 -1.31 -7.84 3.24
CA GLU A 46 -0.55 -8.85 3.92
C GLU A 46 -0.10 -8.32 5.27
N LEU A 47 -0.35 -9.06 6.33
CA LEU A 47 0.06 -8.67 7.67
C LEU A 47 1.00 -9.72 8.21
N ARG A 48 2.17 -9.27 8.67
CA ARG A 48 3.18 -10.13 9.22
C ARG A 48 3.64 -9.59 10.56
N PRO A 49 4.38 -10.36 11.34
CA PRO A 49 4.86 -9.85 12.60
C PRO A 49 5.71 -8.58 12.49
N ASP A 50 6.50 -8.47 11.44
CA ASP A 50 7.44 -7.36 11.29
C ASP A 50 7.08 -6.37 10.19
N ALA A 51 6.04 -6.62 9.43
CA ALA A 51 5.70 -5.75 8.30
C ALA A 51 4.25 -5.90 7.88
N ALA A 52 3.72 -4.85 7.29
CA ALA A 52 2.43 -4.91 6.64
C ALA A 52 2.60 -4.39 5.22
N ALA A 53 1.83 -4.89 4.30
CA ALA A 53 1.92 -4.45 2.91
C ALA A 53 0.55 -4.34 2.28
N PHE A 54 0.39 -3.32 1.45
CA PHE A 54 -0.79 -3.14 0.62
C PHE A 54 -0.31 -3.25 -0.83
N TRP A 55 -0.86 -4.21 -1.55
CA TRP A 55 -0.46 -4.52 -2.92
C TRP A 55 -1.54 -4.04 -3.87
N ALA A 56 -1.16 -3.30 -4.89
CA ALA A 56 -2.12 -2.77 -5.87
C ALA A 56 -1.83 -3.36 -7.24
N PHE A 57 -2.87 -3.79 -7.92
CA PHE A 57 -2.75 -4.51 -9.18
C PHE A 57 -3.49 -3.79 -10.29
N ARG A 58 -2.88 -3.72 -11.46
CA ARG A 58 -3.56 -3.19 -12.63
C ARG A 58 -4.62 -4.15 -13.12
N ARG A 59 -4.38 -5.45 -12.93
CA ARG A 59 -5.30 -6.50 -13.32
C ARG A 59 -5.26 -7.58 -12.31
N THR A 60 -6.37 -8.30 -12.19
CA THR A 60 -6.43 -9.44 -11.32
C THR A 60 -5.44 -10.51 -11.79
N ALA A 61 -4.80 -11.15 -10.87
CA ALA A 61 -3.88 -12.25 -11.13
C ALA A 61 -2.56 -11.88 -11.82
N GLU A 62 -2.24 -10.61 -11.91
CA GLU A 62 -0.94 -10.21 -12.41
C GLU A 62 -0.06 -9.87 -11.23
N ARG A 63 1.21 -9.56 -11.50
CA ARG A 63 2.06 -9.13 -10.41
C ARG A 63 1.65 -7.71 -10.03
N PRO A 64 1.85 -7.35 -8.79
CA PRO A 64 1.42 -6.02 -8.33
C PRO A 64 2.22 -4.92 -9.02
N GLU A 65 1.55 -3.83 -9.31
CA GLU A 65 2.24 -2.67 -9.87
C GLU A 65 2.99 -1.92 -8.79
N TYR A 66 2.39 -1.83 -7.59
CA TYR A 66 3.04 -1.18 -6.45
C TYR A 66 2.76 -1.97 -5.20
N ARG A 67 3.71 -1.86 -4.26
CA ARG A 67 3.51 -2.37 -2.91
C ARG A 67 3.84 -1.25 -1.95
N ILE A 68 2.91 -0.92 -1.07
CA ILE A 68 3.14 0.06 -0.02
C ILE A 68 3.44 -0.75 1.23
N GLU A 69 4.68 -0.65 1.70
CA GLU A 69 5.13 -1.47 2.81
C GLU A 69 5.36 -0.65 4.05
N LYS A 70 4.91 -1.18 5.19
CA LYS A 70 5.16 -0.59 6.48
C LYS A 70 5.98 -1.57 7.29
N ARG A 71 7.20 -1.15 7.67
CA ARG A 71 8.09 -2.00 8.47
C ARG A 71 8.61 -1.15 9.63
N PRO A 72 7.93 -1.18 10.77
CA PRO A 72 8.24 -0.26 11.87
C PRO A 72 9.67 -0.29 12.36
N GLY A 73 10.32 -1.44 12.24
CA GLY A 73 11.71 -1.52 12.70
C GLY A 73 12.75 -1.07 11.70
N ALA A 74 12.34 -0.61 10.53
CA ALA A 74 13.32 -0.27 9.51
C ALA A 74 14.08 1.00 9.87
N ARG A 75 15.42 0.92 9.70
CA ARG A 75 16.27 1.99 10.11
C ARG A 75 16.07 3.30 9.38
N HIS A 76 15.78 3.26 8.12
CA HIS A 76 15.65 4.47 7.31
C HIS A 76 14.19 4.89 7.11
N GLY A 77 13.33 4.52 8.03
CA GLY A 77 11.93 4.86 8.00
C GLY A 77 11.06 3.64 7.75
N PRO A 78 9.89 3.62 8.36
CA PRO A 78 9.04 2.44 8.28
C PRO A 78 8.35 2.26 6.93
N TRP A 79 8.27 3.31 6.11
CA TRP A 79 7.48 3.26 4.89
C TRP A 79 8.33 3.10 3.65
N ALA A 80 7.85 2.29 2.71
CA ALA A 80 8.49 2.16 1.41
C ALA A 80 7.45 1.97 0.33
N LEU A 81 7.69 2.56 -0.83
CA LEU A 81 6.91 2.30 -2.04
C LEU A 81 7.79 1.43 -2.92
N ILE A 82 7.28 0.28 -3.30
CA ILE A 82 8.03 -0.70 -4.08
C ILE A 82 7.34 -0.86 -5.42
N GLY A 83 8.11 -0.81 -6.48
CA GLY A 83 7.57 -0.91 -7.83
C GLY A 83 7.42 -2.34 -8.32
N GLU A 84 6.97 -2.47 -9.55
CA GLU A 84 6.62 -3.76 -10.11
C GLU A 84 7.79 -4.73 -10.18
N ALA A 85 8.96 -4.22 -10.40
CA ALA A 85 10.15 -5.06 -10.47
C ALA A 85 10.80 -5.30 -9.12
N GLY A 86 10.15 -4.87 -8.05
CA GLY A 86 10.71 -5.06 -6.71
C GLY A 86 11.63 -3.94 -6.27
N GLN A 87 11.84 -2.93 -7.11
CA GLN A 87 12.72 -1.83 -6.76
C GLN A 87 12.07 -0.89 -5.76
N VAL A 88 12.84 -0.39 -4.83
CA VAL A 88 12.34 0.58 -3.86
C VAL A 88 12.33 1.94 -4.54
N LEU A 89 11.13 2.47 -4.77
CA LEU A 89 10.98 3.74 -5.43
C LEU A 89 11.11 4.90 -4.44
N ARG A 90 10.70 4.69 -3.22
CA ARG A 90 10.75 5.73 -2.21
C ARG A 90 10.75 5.08 -0.83
N ARG A 91 11.47 5.67 0.11
CA ARG A 91 11.48 5.16 1.48
C ARG A 91 11.51 6.37 2.41
N GLY A 92 10.86 6.28 3.55
CA GLY A 92 10.87 7.40 4.48
C GLY A 92 10.08 7.13 5.74
N HIS A 93 9.98 8.19 6.54
CA HIS A 93 9.34 8.09 7.85
C HIS A 93 7.85 8.41 7.82
N GLU A 94 7.37 9.00 6.76
CA GLU A 94 5.96 9.38 6.66
C GLU A 94 5.30 8.82 5.42
N LEU A 95 4.03 8.49 5.56
CA LEU A 95 3.29 7.87 4.48
C LEU A 95 3.05 8.83 3.30
N GLY A 96 2.75 10.09 3.58
CA GLY A 96 2.42 11.03 2.52
C GLY A 96 3.43 11.08 1.39
N PRO A 97 4.68 11.35 1.70
CA PRO A 97 5.70 11.39 0.63
C PRO A 97 5.86 10.07 -0.10
N ILE A 98 5.56 8.96 0.56
CA ILE A 98 5.66 7.65 -0.07
C ILE A 98 4.59 7.51 -1.15
N LEU A 99 3.41 8.05 -0.92
CA LEU A 99 2.32 7.96 -1.88
C LEU A 99 2.43 8.99 -2.99
N ALA A 100 3.24 10.01 -2.81
CA ALA A 100 3.32 11.12 -3.76
C ALA A 100 3.62 10.71 -5.21
N PRO A 101 4.51 9.76 -5.47
CA PRO A 101 4.75 9.38 -6.88
C PRO A 101 3.49 8.81 -7.54
N VAL A 102 2.69 8.07 -6.79
CA VAL A 102 1.45 7.50 -7.32
C VAL A 102 0.42 8.60 -7.51
N GLU A 103 0.35 9.51 -6.56
CA GLU A 103 -0.60 10.63 -6.66
C GLU A 103 -0.26 11.53 -7.85
N ARG A 104 1.01 11.76 -8.11
CA ARG A 104 1.41 12.57 -9.27
C ARG A 104 1.03 11.88 -10.57
N ARG A 105 1.19 10.57 -10.64
CA ARG A 105 0.78 9.84 -11.83
C ARG A 105 -0.73 9.93 -12.03
N LEU A 106 -1.50 9.84 -10.95
CA LEU A 106 -2.93 9.96 -11.02
C LEU A 106 -3.31 11.33 -11.54
N MET A 107 -2.68 12.39 -11.05
CA MET A 107 -2.98 13.73 -11.50
C MET A 107 -2.71 13.91 -12.98
N LYS A 108 -1.66 13.32 -13.50
CA LYS A 108 -1.36 13.42 -14.92
C LYS A 108 -2.44 12.75 -15.75
N VAL A 109 -2.93 11.61 -15.29
CA VAL A 109 -3.95 10.87 -16.03
C VAL A 109 -5.26 11.64 -16.05
N VAL A 110 -5.69 12.16 -14.90
CA VAL A 110 -6.99 12.83 -14.85
C VAL A 110 -6.95 14.25 -15.39
N ALA A 111 -5.80 14.87 -15.43
CA ALA A 111 -5.70 16.22 -15.93
C ALA A 111 -5.46 16.27 -17.41
N GLY A 112 -5.04 15.24 -17.93
CA GLY A 112 -4.72 15.36 -19.27
C GLY A 112 -4.76 14.33 -20.18
#